data_277377ceccbe7b9a2163a7def3c6eede
#
_entry.id   277377ceccbe7b9a2163a7def3c6eede
#
_cell.length_a   1.000
_cell.length_b   1.000
_cell.length_c   1.000
_cell.angle_alpha   90.00
_cell.angle_beta   90.00
_cell.angle_gamma   90.00
#
_symmetry.space_group_name_H-M   'P 1'
#
loop_
_entity.id
_entity.type
_entity.pdbx_description
1 polymer ?
#
loop_
_entity_poly.entity_id
_entity_poly.type
_entity_poly.pdbx_seq_one_letter_code
_entity_poly.pdbx_strand_id
1 'polypeptide(L)'
;MKKVLAILVLALTTSISFAQDDAPATTPLEITGSGDLYYKYDFSKTANIGTSFGTDQNSVSLGMLDIAFKKTIKKVSFVGEVSFGPRGQYQSIPNSDGTYDEGNGFNSFHIQNLYASYAVSDKLSLTAGYMGTFIGYEVISPVGNFAYSTSYLFTNGPFQNAGIKANYKLSEKFGAMLGVFNDKWNSYQADPAKGLNAVGGQLSFATEGVSVYLNAMDGSVSGTIVDLTATFQLTEKFKLGVNAADWSNEGDVGY
;
A
#
# COMPACT_ATOMS: atom_id res chain seq x y z
N MET A 1 -0.65 10.59 -24.47
CA MET A 1 -0.61 9.13 -24.17
C MET A 1 0.59 8.72 -23.30
N LYS A 2 1.78 9.33 -23.42
CA LYS A 2 2.97 9.01 -22.59
C LYS A 2 2.88 9.45 -21.11
N LYS A 3 1.96 10.32 -20.74
CA LYS A 3 1.84 10.88 -19.37
C LYS A 3 0.96 10.04 -18.41
N VAL A 4 0.08 9.20 -18.92
CA VAL A 4 -0.81 8.34 -18.11
C VAL A 4 -0.08 7.10 -17.59
N LEU A 5 0.92 6.62 -18.34
CA LEU A 5 1.74 5.46 -17.94
C LEU A 5 2.64 5.77 -16.73
N ALA A 6 3.01 7.05 -16.54
CA ALA A 6 3.87 7.47 -15.43
C ALA A 6 3.17 7.44 -14.06
N ILE A 7 1.83 7.55 -14.03
CA ILE A 7 1.06 7.62 -12.77
C ILE A 7 0.75 6.21 -12.27
N LEU A 8 0.49 5.26 -13.15
CA LEU A 8 0.22 3.86 -12.77
C LEU A 8 1.47 3.13 -12.22
N VAL A 9 2.64 3.56 -12.66
CA VAL A 9 3.93 3.06 -12.15
C VAL A 9 4.26 3.63 -10.76
N LEU A 10 3.64 4.73 -10.34
CA LEU A 10 3.93 5.37 -9.05
C LEU A 10 3.23 4.69 -7.85
N ALA A 11 2.16 3.96 -8.08
CA ALA A 11 1.45 3.25 -7.00
C ALA A 11 2.04 1.86 -6.69
N LEU A 12 2.76 1.26 -7.64
CA LEU A 12 3.36 -0.08 -7.52
C LEU A 12 4.88 -0.09 -7.58
N THR A 13 5.48 1.01 -7.97
CA THR A 13 6.92 1.16 -7.90
C THR A 13 7.27 1.89 -6.61
N THR A 14 7.59 1.16 -5.57
CA THR A 14 8.78 1.54 -4.84
C THR A 14 9.87 1.58 -5.92
N SER A 15 9.94 2.69 -6.65
CA SER A 15 10.95 2.89 -7.68
C SER A 15 12.27 2.68 -7.02
N ILE A 16 12.97 1.63 -7.37
CA ILE A 16 14.38 1.45 -7.06
C ILE A 16 15.08 2.54 -7.86
N SER A 17 15.07 3.76 -7.33
CA SER A 17 15.88 4.84 -7.87
C SER A 17 17.29 4.59 -7.42
N PHE A 18 18.07 3.98 -8.30
CA PHE A 18 19.51 3.81 -8.09
C PHE A 18 20.17 5.16 -8.26
N ALA A 19 20.84 5.61 -7.22
CA ALA A 19 21.69 6.78 -7.30
C ALA A 19 22.93 6.44 -8.13
N GLN A 20 23.09 7.11 -9.25
CA GLN A 20 24.33 7.11 -10.02
C GLN A 20 25.32 8.05 -9.34
N ASP A 21 26.58 7.64 -9.27
CA ASP A 21 27.66 8.35 -8.59
C ASP A 21 28.11 9.58 -9.44
N ASP A 22 27.35 10.69 -9.36
CA ASP A 22 27.85 12.02 -9.74
C ASP A 22 26.98 13.09 -9.09
N ALA A 23 27.58 13.90 -8.22
CA ALA A 23 27.06 15.02 -7.46
C ALA A 23 25.77 14.74 -6.67
N PRO A 24 25.64 15.20 -5.44
CA PRO A 24 24.50 14.86 -4.59
C PRO A 24 23.20 15.43 -5.17
N ALA A 25 22.49 14.61 -5.95
CA ALA A 25 21.24 15.00 -6.54
C ALA A 25 20.21 15.23 -5.42
N THR A 26 19.97 16.49 -5.13
CA THR A 26 18.84 16.91 -4.33
C THR A 26 17.68 17.15 -5.29
N THR A 27 16.65 16.30 -5.26
CA THR A 27 15.45 16.57 -6.05
C THR A 27 14.64 17.70 -5.41
N PRO A 28 13.90 18.49 -6.19
CA PRO A 28 12.87 19.36 -5.64
C PRO A 28 11.90 18.58 -4.75
N LEU A 29 11.25 19.25 -3.81
CA LEU A 29 10.12 18.65 -3.09
C LEU A 29 8.98 18.40 -4.09
N GLU A 30 8.62 17.16 -4.26
CA GLU A 30 7.48 16.74 -5.07
C GLU A 30 6.24 16.71 -4.18
N ILE A 31 5.18 17.39 -4.59
CA ILE A 31 3.88 17.39 -3.94
C ILE A 31 2.88 16.83 -4.95
N THR A 32 2.22 15.75 -4.57
CA THR A 32 1.17 15.11 -5.35
C THR A 32 -0.06 14.92 -4.50
N GLY A 33 -1.19 14.63 -5.11
CA GLY A 33 -2.41 14.35 -4.38
C GLY A 33 -3.53 13.95 -5.31
N SER A 34 -4.59 13.41 -4.73
CA SER A 34 -5.82 13.10 -5.41
C SER A 34 -7.03 13.40 -4.52
N GLY A 35 -8.19 13.56 -5.14
CA GLY A 35 -9.45 13.68 -4.42
C GLY A 35 -10.53 12.93 -5.17
N ASP A 36 -11.40 12.23 -4.45
CA ASP A 36 -12.47 11.46 -5.05
C ASP A 36 -13.83 11.71 -4.42
N LEU A 37 -14.81 11.67 -5.28
CA LEU A 37 -16.23 11.76 -5.00
C LEU A 37 -16.90 10.59 -5.70
N TYR A 38 -17.96 10.06 -5.12
CA TYR A 38 -18.72 9.01 -5.77
C TYR A 38 -20.23 9.15 -5.56
N TYR A 39 -20.98 8.52 -6.43
CA TYR A 39 -22.38 8.23 -6.27
C TYR A 39 -22.61 6.75 -6.57
N LYS A 40 -23.27 6.04 -5.67
CA LYS A 40 -23.65 4.66 -5.86
C LYS A 40 -25.15 4.49 -5.72
N TYR A 41 -25.74 3.73 -6.62
CA TYR A 41 -27.09 3.25 -6.49
C TYR A 41 -27.13 1.72 -6.64
N ASP A 42 -27.52 1.05 -5.58
CA ASP A 42 -27.77 -0.39 -5.60
C ASP A 42 -29.27 -0.61 -5.80
N PHE A 43 -29.62 -1.35 -6.84
CA PHE A 43 -31.02 -1.63 -7.19
C PHE A 43 -31.74 -2.50 -6.15
N SER A 44 -31.02 -3.25 -5.34
CA SER A 44 -31.56 -3.95 -4.17
C SER A 44 -31.92 -2.99 -3.03
N LYS A 45 -31.50 -1.73 -3.12
CA LYS A 45 -31.62 -0.70 -2.08
C LYS A 45 -30.90 -1.03 -0.79
N THR A 46 -29.97 -1.97 -0.84
CA THR A 46 -29.13 -2.36 0.29
C THR A 46 -28.01 -1.34 0.45
N ALA A 47 -27.75 -0.92 1.67
CA ALA A 47 -26.76 0.13 1.93
C ALA A 47 -25.34 -0.30 1.53
N ASN A 48 -24.96 -1.55 1.67
CA ASN A 48 -23.56 -1.96 1.62
C ASN A 48 -23.31 -3.15 0.72
N ILE A 49 -22.31 -3.00 -0.12
CA ILE A 49 -21.46 -4.08 -0.58
C ILE A 49 -20.44 -4.33 0.54
N GLY A 50 -20.10 -5.58 0.82
CA GLY A 50 -19.16 -5.93 1.89
C GLY A 50 -17.69 -5.62 1.60
N THR A 51 -17.39 -4.49 0.95
CA THR A 51 -16.05 -4.00 0.66
C THR A 51 -15.75 -2.74 1.48
N SER A 52 -14.48 -2.40 1.64
CA SER A 52 -14.04 -1.35 2.55
C SER A 52 -14.54 0.04 2.21
N PHE A 53 -14.75 0.35 0.92
CA PHE A 53 -15.00 1.72 0.46
C PHE A 53 -16.15 1.78 -0.54
N GLY A 54 -16.77 2.97 -0.65
CA GLY A 54 -17.84 3.20 -1.62
C GLY A 54 -19.18 2.58 -1.19
N THR A 55 -19.51 2.66 0.10
CA THR A 55 -20.66 1.96 0.69
C THR A 55 -21.94 2.77 0.71
N ASP A 56 -21.90 4.10 0.61
CA ASP A 56 -23.08 4.95 0.75
C ASP A 56 -24.07 4.74 -0.39
N GLN A 57 -25.34 4.51 -0.02
CA GLN A 57 -26.42 4.26 -0.95
C GLN A 57 -27.16 5.51 -1.31
N ASN A 58 -27.40 5.73 -2.61
CA ASN A 58 -28.22 6.83 -3.15
C ASN A 58 -27.80 8.19 -2.63
N SER A 59 -26.51 8.43 -2.57
CA SER A 59 -25.88 9.64 -2.05
C SER A 59 -24.69 10.06 -2.90
N VAL A 60 -24.49 11.34 -3.05
CA VAL A 60 -23.21 11.90 -3.47
C VAL A 60 -22.32 11.94 -2.24
N SER A 61 -21.25 11.20 -2.27
CA SER A 61 -20.40 10.94 -1.11
C SER A 61 -18.96 11.31 -1.40
N LEU A 62 -18.29 11.79 -0.36
CA LEU A 62 -16.84 11.99 -0.38
C LEU A 62 -16.15 10.64 -0.19
N GLY A 63 -15.11 10.37 -0.96
CA GLY A 63 -14.19 9.27 -0.72
C GLY A 63 -13.02 9.72 0.13
N MET A 64 -12.06 10.41 -0.47
CA MET A 64 -10.90 10.96 0.22
C MET A 64 -10.28 12.15 -0.53
N LEU A 65 -9.49 12.91 0.19
CA LEU A 65 -8.46 13.78 -0.33
C LEU A 65 -7.13 13.29 0.23
N ASP A 66 -6.15 12.99 -0.62
CA ASP A 66 -4.79 12.68 -0.19
C ASP A 66 -3.78 13.69 -0.71
N ILE A 67 -2.74 13.93 0.10
CA ILE A 67 -1.61 14.79 -0.24
C ILE A 67 -0.34 14.07 0.16
N ALA A 68 0.53 13.85 -0.81
CA ALA A 68 1.82 13.20 -0.62
C ALA A 68 2.99 14.16 -0.87
N PHE A 69 4.01 14.03 -0.06
CA PHE A 69 5.27 14.75 -0.13
C PHE A 69 6.41 13.76 -0.32
N LYS A 70 7.23 14.00 -1.34
CA LYS A 70 8.40 13.16 -1.61
C LYS A 70 9.63 14.03 -1.85
N LYS A 71 10.75 13.65 -1.27
CA LYS A 71 12.03 14.31 -1.50
C LYS A 71 13.18 13.32 -1.40
N THR A 72 14.17 13.50 -2.28
CA THR A 72 15.45 12.77 -2.20
C THR A 72 16.58 13.74 -1.97
N ILE A 73 17.42 13.43 -0.98
CA ILE A 73 18.63 14.17 -0.65
C ILE A 73 19.77 13.16 -0.63
N LYS A 74 20.63 13.21 -1.65
CA LYS A 74 21.71 12.23 -1.83
C LYS A 74 21.16 10.79 -1.87
N LYS A 75 21.55 9.96 -0.92
CA LYS A 75 21.15 8.55 -0.79
C LYS A 75 19.89 8.36 0.06
N VAL A 76 19.32 9.42 0.63
CA VAL A 76 18.15 9.35 1.48
C VAL A 76 16.94 9.91 0.73
N SER A 77 15.86 9.18 0.71
CA SER A 77 14.56 9.67 0.29
C SER A 77 13.55 9.52 1.42
N PHE A 78 12.59 10.43 1.48
CA PHE A 78 11.45 10.28 2.39
C PHE A 78 10.14 10.48 1.64
N VAL A 79 9.11 9.86 2.16
CA VAL A 79 7.71 10.01 1.75
C VAL A 79 6.88 10.27 2.98
N GLY A 80 6.05 11.31 2.92
CA GLY A 80 4.98 11.57 3.85
C GLY A 80 3.68 11.73 3.07
N GLU A 81 2.62 11.04 3.46
CA GLU A 81 1.31 11.12 2.83
C GLU A 81 0.22 11.20 3.89
N VAL A 82 -0.66 12.17 3.73
CA VAL A 82 -1.79 12.42 4.63
C VAL A 82 -3.07 12.35 3.82
N SER A 83 -4.03 11.59 4.33
CA SER A 83 -5.37 11.52 3.74
C SER A 83 -6.43 12.06 4.68
N PHE A 84 -7.47 12.62 4.08
CA PHE A 84 -8.63 13.21 4.73
C PHE A 84 -9.89 12.57 4.17
N GLY A 85 -10.92 12.43 4.99
CA GLY A 85 -12.22 11.91 4.59
C GLY A 85 -12.44 10.43 4.91
N PRO A 86 -13.64 9.90 4.60
CA PRO A 86 -14.08 8.58 5.05
C PRO A 86 -13.17 7.43 4.67
N ARG A 87 -12.64 7.42 3.46
CA ARG A 87 -11.75 6.37 2.98
C ARG A 87 -10.43 6.31 3.77
N GLY A 88 -9.89 7.45 4.14
CA GLY A 88 -8.77 7.54 5.07
C GLY A 88 -9.17 7.17 6.51
N GLN A 89 -10.31 7.67 6.95
CA GLN A 89 -10.77 7.61 8.34
C GLN A 89 -11.11 6.20 8.82
N TYR A 90 -11.80 5.39 8.01
CA TYR A 90 -12.26 4.07 8.43
C TYR A 90 -11.23 2.96 8.25
N GLN A 91 -10.21 3.16 7.45
CA GLN A 91 -9.32 2.09 7.03
C GLN A 91 -7.84 2.31 7.34
N SER A 92 -7.45 3.52 7.64
CA SER A 92 -6.08 3.79 8.05
C SER A 92 -6.08 4.27 9.49
N ILE A 93 -5.64 3.45 10.36
CA ILE A 93 -5.03 3.72 11.65
C ILE A 93 -5.95 4.26 12.72
N PRO A 94 -6.25 3.45 13.72
CA PRO A 94 -6.72 3.95 15.01
C PRO A 94 -5.66 4.89 15.61
N ASN A 95 -6.09 6.05 16.07
CA ASN A 95 -5.21 6.90 16.85
C ASN A 95 -4.81 6.24 18.16
N SER A 96 -3.56 6.42 18.47
CA SER A 96 -2.85 6.27 19.75
C SER A 96 -3.02 4.98 20.55
N ASP A 97 -4.14 4.34 20.65
CA ASP A 97 -4.34 3.17 21.51
C ASP A 97 -4.84 1.91 20.77
N GLY A 98 -5.03 2.02 19.47
CA GLY A 98 -5.49 0.90 18.65
C GLY A 98 -6.96 0.55 18.85
N THR A 99 -7.70 1.32 19.64
CA THR A 99 -9.13 1.19 19.77
C THR A 99 -9.83 2.22 18.89
N TYR A 100 -10.75 1.73 18.08
CA TYR A 100 -11.69 2.57 17.38
C TYR A 100 -12.81 2.93 18.36
N ASP A 101 -12.75 4.13 18.92
CA ASP A 101 -13.80 4.62 19.78
C ASP A 101 -14.84 5.35 18.94
N GLU A 102 -15.97 4.71 18.72
CA GLU A 102 -17.13 5.28 18.00
C GLU A 102 -17.69 6.54 18.69
N GLY A 103 -17.30 6.84 19.91
CA GLY A 103 -17.84 7.94 20.71
C GLY A 103 -17.02 9.22 20.74
N ASN A 104 -15.74 9.21 20.41
CA ASN A 104 -14.83 10.31 20.73
C ASN A 104 -14.13 10.99 19.55
N GLY A 105 -14.82 11.20 18.50
CA GLY A 105 -14.34 12.11 17.48
C GLY A 105 -13.42 11.45 16.48
N PHE A 106 -14.01 11.19 15.36
CA PHE A 106 -13.33 10.83 14.15
C PHE A 106 -12.27 11.89 13.83
N ASN A 107 -11.00 11.53 13.86
CA ASN A 107 -10.02 12.37 13.23
C ASN A 107 -10.29 12.37 11.74
N SER A 108 -10.38 13.54 11.17
CA SER A 108 -10.63 13.74 9.76
C SER A 108 -9.41 13.48 8.89
N PHE A 109 -8.28 13.08 9.46
CA PHE A 109 -7.05 12.82 8.71
C PHE A 109 -6.31 11.59 9.23
N HIS A 110 -5.52 10.98 8.35
CA HIS A 110 -4.66 9.85 8.65
C HIS A 110 -3.31 10.01 7.95
N ILE A 111 -2.24 9.55 8.60
CA ILE A 111 -0.97 9.36 7.93
C ILE A 111 -1.05 8.02 7.19
N GLN A 112 -1.06 8.06 5.86
CA GLN A 112 -1.05 6.87 5.03
C GLN A 112 0.35 6.31 4.83
N ASN A 113 1.31 7.18 4.62
CA ASN A 113 2.70 6.81 4.45
C ASN A 113 3.58 7.79 5.22
N LEU A 114 4.50 7.27 5.99
CA LEU A 114 5.59 8.04 6.60
C LEU A 114 6.80 7.13 6.73
N TYR A 115 7.68 7.19 5.75
CA TYR A 115 8.87 6.35 5.73
C TYR A 115 10.06 7.06 5.10
N ALA A 116 11.25 6.58 5.43
CA ALA A 116 12.49 6.96 4.81
C ALA A 116 13.17 5.75 4.19
N SER A 117 13.88 5.97 3.08
CA SER A 117 14.67 4.96 2.39
C SER A 117 16.11 5.43 2.23
N TYR A 118 17.05 4.53 2.38
CA TYR A 118 18.48 4.76 2.19
C TYR A 118 19.03 3.83 1.12
N ALA A 119 19.58 4.40 0.06
CA ALA A 119 20.28 3.67 -0.99
C ALA A 119 21.68 3.29 -0.50
N VAL A 120 21.83 2.06 -0.02
CA VAL A 120 23.13 1.51 0.42
C VAL A 120 24.07 1.39 -0.76
N SER A 121 23.56 0.82 -1.86
CA SER A 121 24.24 0.68 -3.15
C SER A 121 23.22 0.75 -4.29
N ASP A 122 23.68 0.63 -5.54
CA ASP A 122 22.81 0.56 -6.72
C ASP A 122 21.86 -0.65 -6.74
N LYS A 123 22.15 -1.64 -5.91
CA LYS A 123 21.34 -2.87 -5.83
C LYS A 123 20.59 -3.04 -4.53
N LEU A 124 20.98 -2.35 -3.45
CA LEU A 124 20.43 -2.53 -2.12
C LEU A 124 19.89 -1.21 -1.57
N SER A 125 18.65 -1.21 -1.15
CA SER A 125 18.04 -0.13 -0.39
C SER A 125 17.39 -0.65 0.89
N LEU A 126 17.44 0.17 1.94
CA LEU A 126 16.76 -0.06 3.21
C LEU A 126 15.64 0.96 3.35
N THR A 127 14.47 0.53 3.76
CA THR A 127 13.32 1.41 4.01
C THR A 127 12.79 1.14 5.40
N ALA A 128 12.54 2.20 6.16
CA ALA A 128 11.98 2.10 7.51
C ALA A 128 10.86 3.12 7.69
N GLY A 129 9.81 2.73 8.39
CA GLY A 129 8.66 3.58 8.71
C GLY A 129 7.34 2.87 8.51
N TYR A 130 6.29 3.67 8.36
CA TYR A 130 4.94 3.23 8.07
C TYR A 130 4.66 3.41 6.57
N MET A 131 4.28 2.34 5.90
CA MET A 131 4.22 2.29 4.44
C MET A 131 3.10 1.38 3.95
N GLY A 132 2.63 1.63 2.74
CA GLY A 132 1.71 0.73 2.06
C GLY A 132 2.25 -0.69 2.03
N THR A 133 1.35 -1.64 2.20
CA THR A 133 1.69 -3.06 2.20
C THR A 133 2.34 -3.50 0.89
N PHE A 134 3.06 -4.60 0.94
CA PHE A 134 3.53 -5.32 -0.26
C PHE A 134 2.64 -6.53 -0.60
N ILE A 135 1.59 -6.78 0.18
CA ILE A 135 0.59 -7.83 -0.02
C ILE A 135 -0.56 -7.26 -0.86
N GLY A 136 -0.98 -8.00 -1.87
CA GLY A 136 -2.02 -7.55 -2.78
C GLY A 136 -1.58 -6.46 -3.76
N TYR A 137 -2.47 -6.07 -4.67
CA TYR A 137 -2.19 -5.01 -5.62
C TYR A 137 -2.99 -3.73 -5.38
N GLU A 138 -4.12 -3.84 -4.69
CA GLU A 138 -4.99 -2.70 -4.41
C GLU A 138 -4.41 -1.79 -3.33
N VAL A 139 -4.74 -0.53 -3.45
CA VAL A 139 -4.32 0.52 -2.50
C VAL A 139 -5.53 1.31 -2.02
N ILE A 140 -5.38 2.07 -0.95
CA ILE A 140 -6.46 2.86 -0.36
C ILE A 140 -6.96 3.93 -1.34
N SER A 141 -6.07 4.67 -2.00
CA SER A 141 -6.43 5.68 -2.98
C SER A 141 -6.99 5.04 -4.27
N PRO A 142 -8.22 5.36 -4.70
CA PRO A 142 -8.88 4.69 -5.82
C PRO A 142 -8.18 4.92 -7.16
N VAL A 143 -7.38 5.98 -7.28
CA VAL A 143 -6.63 6.27 -8.52
C VAL A 143 -5.56 5.21 -8.83
N GLY A 144 -5.15 4.43 -7.84
CA GLY A 144 -4.21 3.32 -8.00
C GLY A 144 -4.86 1.99 -8.39
N ASN A 145 -6.18 1.90 -8.35
CA ASN A 145 -6.93 0.64 -8.52
C ASN A 145 -7.58 0.53 -9.90
N PHE A 146 -7.90 -0.68 -10.35
CA PHE A 146 -8.69 -0.91 -11.56
C PHE A 146 -10.17 -0.55 -11.37
N ALA A 147 -10.70 -0.82 -10.18
CA ALA A 147 -12.07 -0.54 -9.81
C ALA A 147 -12.10 0.49 -8.67
N TYR A 148 -13.18 1.26 -8.61
CA TYR A 148 -13.39 2.20 -7.52
C TYR A 148 -13.61 1.50 -6.17
N SER A 149 -14.44 0.46 -6.17
CA SER A 149 -14.61 -0.41 -5.00
C SER A 149 -13.45 -1.40 -4.89
N THR A 150 -13.05 -1.70 -3.67
CA THR A 150 -12.01 -2.67 -3.40
C THR A 150 -12.55 -4.10 -3.37
N SER A 151 -11.67 -5.07 -3.57
CA SER A 151 -11.99 -6.49 -3.48
C SER A 151 -12.13 -6.95 -2.03
N TYR A 152 -12.67 -8.15 -1.84
CA TYR A 152 -12.68 -8.81 -0.53
C TYR A 152 -11.26 -9.18 -0.06
N LEU A 153 -10.34 -9.47 -0.97
CA LEU A 153 -8.93 -9.72 -0.62
C LEU A 153 -8.31 -8.48 0.02
N PHE A 154 -8.53 -7.29 -0.56
CA PHE A 154 -8.05 -6.04 0.02
C PHE A 154 -8.68 -5.78 1.39
N THR A 155 -10.01 -5.96 1.51
CA THR A 155 -10.75 -5.69 2.76
C THR A 155 -10.25 -6.53 3.93
N ASN A 156 -9.83 -7.76 3.67
CA ASN A 156 -9.38 -8.69 4.71
C ASN A 156 -7.86 -8.79 4.84
N GLY A 157 -7.10 -8.10 3.99
CA GLY A 157 -5.63 -8.08 4.03
C GLY A 157 -5.06 -6.85 4.75
N PRO A 158 -3.74 -6.77 4.84
CA PRO A 158 -3.08 -5.57 5.34
C PRO A 158 -3.18 -4.43 4.31
N PHE A 159 -3.48 -3.21 4.78
CA PHE A 159 -3.39 -1.99 3.95
C PHE A 159 -2.01 -1.35 4.09
N GLN A 160 -1.49 -1.38 5.30
CA GLN A 160 -0.26 -0.71 5.71
C GLN A 160 0.56 -1.59 6.65
N ASN A 161 1.88 -1.43 6.59
CA ASN A 161 2.81 -2.09 7.49
C ASN A 161 3.79 -1.06 8.07
N ALA A 162 4.03 -1.12 9.37
CA ALA A 162 5.12 -0.40 10.02
C ALA A 162 6.29 -1.35 10.24
N GLY A 163 7.50 -0.98 9.80
CA GLY A 163 8.64 -1.86 9.93
C GLY A 163 9.88 -1.40 9.17
N ILE A 164 10.77 -2.35 8.96
CA ILE A 164 12.02 -2.15 8.22
C ILE A 164 12.12 -3.24 7.16
N LYS A 165 12.39 -2.84 5.92
CA LYS A 165 12.61 -3.77 4.81
C LYS A 165 13.85 -3.43 4.00
N ALA A 166 14.49 -4.47 3.48
CA ALA A 166 15.59 -4.40 2.53
C ALA A 166 15.08 -4.84 1.15
N ASN A 167 15.29 -4.02 0.13
CA ASN A 167 15.01 -4.38 -1.26
C ASN A 167 16.33 -4.62 -1.97
N TYR A 168 16.41 -5.72 -2.71
CA TYR A 168 17.60 -6.11 -3.43
C TYR A 168 17.28 -6.37 -4.91
N LYS A 169 17.99 -5.66 -5.79
CA LYS A 169 17.91 -5.85 -7.24
C LYS A 169 18.79 -7.03 -7.65
N LEU A 170 18.18 -8.17 -7.92
CA LEU A 170 18.88 -9.37 -8.39
C LEU A 170 19.39 -9.19 -9.83
N SER A 171 18.55 -8.60 -10.69
CA SER A 171 18.86 -8.25 -12.07
C SER A 171 17.97 -7.09 -12.55
N GLU A 172 18.05 -6.73 -13.83
CA GLU A 172 17.15 -5.72 -14.43
C GLU A 172 15.66 -6.15 -14.41
N LYS A 173 15.39 -7.44 -14.28
CA LYS A 173 14.02 -8.00 -14.32
C LYS A 173 13.59 -8.60 -13.00
N PHE A 174 14.52 -8.98 -12.13
CA PHE A 174 14.21 -9.69 -10.88
C PHE A 174 14.64 -8.88 -9.66
N GLY A 175 13.77 -8.86 -8.68
CA GLY A 175 14.01 -8.26 -7.37
C GLY A 175 13.60 -9.19 -6.24
N ALA A 176 14.14 -8.92 -5.06
CA ALA A 176 13.75 -9.55 -3.81
C ALA A 176 13.62 -8.50 -2.72
N MET A 177 12.71 -8.72 -1.77
CA MET A 177 12.57 -7.93 -0.56
C MET A 177 12.45 -8.85 0.64
N LEU A 178 13.07 -8.46 1.73
CA LEU A 178 12.89 -9.06 3.06
C LEU A 178 12.67 -7.95 4.07
N GLY A 179 11.78 -8.18 5.03
CA GLY A 179 11.48 -7.19 6.06
C GLY A 179 11.01 -7.81 7.36
N VAL A 180 11.11 -7.00 8.40
CA VAL A 180 10.53 -7.23 9.71
C VAL A 180 9.55 -6.11 10.02
N PHE A 181 8.39 -6.45 10.54
CA PHE A 181 7.28 -5.53 10.68
C PHE A 181 6.65 -5.67 12.07
N ASN A 182 5.93 -4.66 12.47
CA ASN A 182 5.01 -4.77 13.58
C ASN A 182 3.96 -5.83 13.26
N ASP A 183 3.65 -6.65 14.23
CA ASP A 183 2.73 -7.77 14.09
C ASP A 183 1.24 -7.38 14.10
N LYS A 184 0.94 -6.12 14.05
CA LYS A 184 -0.41 -5.60 13.90
C LYS A 184 -0.49 -4.78 12.62
N TRP A 185 -1.29 -5.26 11.67
CA TRP A 185 -1.53 -4.54 10.43
C TRP A 185 -2.25 -3.20 10.69
N ASN A 186 -2.03 -2.26 9.81
CA ASN A 186 -2.70 -0.96 9.83
C ASN A 186 -2.49 -0.17 11.15
N SER A 187 -1.36 -0.38 11.82
CA SER A 187 -1.04 0.28 13.08
C SER A 187 0.34 0.94 13.01
N TYR A 188 0.47 2.12 13.57
CA TYR A 188 1.75 2.85 13.66
C TYR A 188 2.74 2.20 14.61
N GLN A 189 2.24 1.46 15.60
CA GLN A 189 3.04 0.89 16.67
C GLN A 189 2.68 -0.55 16.93
N ALA A 190 3.65 -1.32 17.36
CA ALA A 190 3.45 -2.68 17.81
C ALA A 190 2.81 -2.72 19.21
N ASP A 191 2.25 -3.88 19.55
CA ASP A 191 2.07 -4.26 20.94
C ASP A 191 3.45 -4.26 21.61
N PRO A 192 3.67 -3.51 22.73
CA PRO A 192 4.96 -3.47 23.41
C PRO A 192 5.50 -4.85 23.84
N ALA A 193 4.60 -5.81 24.10
CA ALA A 193 4.97 -7.16 24.47
C ALA A 193 5.47 -8.02 23.29
N LYS A 194 5.16 -7.61 22.06
CA LYS A 194 5.47 -8.38 20.83
C LYS A 194 6.50 -7.71 19.94
N GLY A 195 6.47 -6.37 19.84
CA GLY A 195 7.43 -5.61 19.05
C GLY A 195 7.39 -5.92 17.56
N LEU A 196 8.55 -5.97 16.92
CA LEU A 196 8.74 -6.39 15.53
C LEU A 196 8.67 -7.91 15.45
N ASN A 197 7.51 -8.46 15.24
CA ASN A 197 7.22 -9.89 15.33
C ASN A 197 6.56 -10.46 14.06
N ALA A 198 6.51 -9.71 13.00
CA ALA A 198 6.13 -10.21 11.68
C ALA A 198 7.34 -10.18 10.75
N VAL A 199 7.51 -11.24 9.97
CA VAL A 199 8.54 -11.36 8.94
C VAL A 199 7.87 -11.47 7.59
N GLY A 200 8.35 -10.73 6.62
CA GLY A 200 7.77 -10.78 5.27
C GLY A 200 8.80 -10.72 4.18
N GLY A 201 8.43 -11.23 3.03
CA GLY A 201 9.27 -11.27 1.85
C GLY A 201 8.49 -11.18 0.55
N GLN A 202 9.17 -10.73 -0.49
CA GLN A 202 8.64 -10.62 -1.84
C GLN A 202 9.69 -11.06 -2.85
N LEU A 203 9.26 -11.80 -3.85
CA LEU A 203 10.00 -11.99 -5.09
C LEU A 203 9.26 -11.27 -6.20
N SER A 204 9.98 -10.52 -7.02
CA SER A 204 9.39 -9.75 -8.10
C SER A 204 10.05 -10.07 -9.43
N PHE A 205 9.22 -10.10 -10.46
CA PHE A 205 9.62 -10.13 -11.87
C PHE A 205 8.88 -9.01 -12.62
N ALA A 206 9.61 -8.18 -13.33
CA ALA A 206 9.02 -7.08 -14.08
C ALA A 206 9.72 -6.87 -15.43
N THR A 207 8.90 -6.61 -16.45
CA THR A 207 9.31 -6.20 -17.79
C THR A 207 8.41 -5.05 -18.24
N GLU A 208 8.58 -4.56 -19.47
CA GLU A 208 7.73 -3.48 -20.01
C GLU A 208 6.22 -3.84 -20.02
N GLY A 209 5.88 -5.11 -20.24
CA GLY A 209 4.47 -5.53 -20.36
C GLY A 209 3.99 -6.52 -19.30
N VAL A 210 4.85 -6.95 -18.39
CA VAL A 210 4.50 -7.97 -17.39
C VAL A 210 5.11 -7.61 -16.05
N SER A 211 4.31 -7.71 -14.99
CA SER A 211 4.82 -7.70 -13.62
C SER A 211 4.18 -8.82 -12.81
N VAL A 212 5.00 -9.51 -12.02
CA VAL A 212 4.56 -10.59 -11.14
C VAL A 212 5.25 -10.42 -9.79
N TYR A 213 4.47 -10.55 -8.72
CA TYR A 213 4.96 -10.50 -7.35
C TYR A 213 4.43 -11.70 -6.59
N LEU A 214 5.33 -12.44 -5.96
CA LEU A 214 5.01 -13.46 -4.98
C LEU A 214 5.39 -12.93 -3.62
N ASN A 215 4.42 -12.82 -2.73
CA ASN A 215 4.52 -12.21 -1.44
C ASN A 215 4.21 -13.23 -0.35
N ALA A 216 4.88 -13.10 0.79
CA ALA A 216 4.52 -13.84 2.00
C ALA A 216 4.83 -13.00 3.23
N MET A 217 3.98 -13.11 4.24
CA MET A 217 4.21 -12.52 5.55
C MET A 217 3.66 -13.45 6.62
N ASP A 218 4.38 -13.55 7.72
CA ASP A 218 4.01 -14.34 8.88
C ASP A 218 4.21 -13.52 10.15
N GLY A 219 3.21 -13.53 11.01
CA GLY A 219 3.23 -12.84 12.30
C GLY A 219 2.34 -13.54 13.32
N SER A 220 2.73 -13.51 14.58
CA SER A 220 2.05 -14.25 15.65
C SER A 220 0.62 -13.74 15.97
N VAL A 221 0.30 -12.51 15.57
CA VAL A 221 -1.05 -11.93 15.73
C VAL A 221 -1.77 -11.86 14.40
N SER A 222 -1.06 -11.43 13.37
CA SER A 222 -1.63 -11.23 12.03
C SER A 222 -1.80 -12.53 11.25
N GLY A 223 -1.17 -13.62 11.68
CA GLY A 223 -1.19 -14.90 10.97
C GLY A 223 -0.25 -14.93 9.78
N THR A 224 -0.40 -15.98 8.97
CA THR A 224 0.38 -16.22 7.75
C THR A 224 -0.44 -15.88 6.53
N ILE A 225 0.13 -15.07 5.62
CA ILE A 225 -0.47 -14.78 4.32
C ILE A 225 0.54 -15.04 3.21
N VAL A 226 0.07 -15.71 2.16
CA VAL A 226 0.79 -15.86 0.88
C VAL A 226 -0.07 -15.25 -0.21
N ASP A 227 0.53 -14.40 -1.03
CA ASP A 227 -0.17 -13.62 -2.03
C ASP A 227 0.59 -13.63 -3.36
N LEU A 228 -0.15 -13.72 -4.45
CA LEU A 228 0.35 -13.59 -5.81
C LEU A 228 -0.39 -12.46 -6.51
N THR A 229 0.36 -11.48 -7.00
CA THR A 229 -0.18 -10.48 -7.92
C THR A 229 0.53 -10.55 -9.26
N ALA A 230 -0.23 -10.41 -10.34
CA ALA A 230 0.34 -10.35 -11.68
C ALA A 230 -0.43 -9.36 -12.55
N THR A 231 0.28 -8.65 -13.42
CA THR A 231 -0.31 -7.81 -14.45
C THR A 231 0.32 -8.08 -15.80
N PHE A 232 -0.51 -8.07 -16.84
CA PHE A 232 -0.12 -8.36 -18.22
C PHE A 232 -0.70 -7.28 -19.14
N GLN A 233 0.14 -6.50 -19.79
CA GLN A 233 -0.26 -5.59 -20.85
C GLN A 233 -0.37 -6.40 -22.15
N LEU A 234 -1.57 -6.92 -22.43
CA LEU A 234 -1.80 -7.83 -23.57
C LEU A 234 -1.87 -7.08 -24.91
N THR A 235 -2.39 -5.85 -24.90
CA THR A 235 -2.39 -4.94 -26.04
C THR A 235 -2.22 -3.51 -25.54
N GLU A 236 -2.08 -2.53 -26.43
CA GLU A 236 -2.04 -1.11 -26.04
C GLU A 236 -3.26 -0.65 -25.22
N LYS A 237 -4.41 -1.33 -25.37
CA LYS A 237 -5.69 -0.97 -24.75
C LYS A 237 -6.19 -1.97 -23.72
N PHE A 238 -5.59 -3.15 -23.64
CA PHE A 238 -6.06 -4.21 -22.76
C PHE A 238 -4.97 -4.67 -21.81
N LYS A 239 -5.25 -4.49 -20.53
CA LYS A 239 -4.42 -4.95 -19.40
C LYS A 239 -5.21 -5.93 -18.55
N LEU A 240 -4.62 -7.07 -18.25
CA LEU A 240 -5.16 -8.08 -17.34
C LEU A 240 -4.40 -8.02 -16.02
N GLY A 241 -5.14 -8.05 -14.91
CA GLY A 241 -4.60 -8.20 -13.56
C GLY A 241 -5.13 -9.47 -12.90
N VAL A 242 -4.29 -10.10 -12.10
CA VAL A 242 -4.64 -11.26 -11.28
C VAL A 242 -4.14 -10.99 -9.87
N ASN A 243 -4.98 -11.29 -8.87
CA ASN A 243 -4.58 -11.34 -7.47
C ASN A 243 -5.19 -12.60 -6.84
N ALA A 244 -4.37 -13.37 -6.15
CA ALA A 244 -4.76 -14.55 -5.40
C ALA A 244 -4.01 -14.57 -4.08
N ALA A 245 -4.72 -14.83 -2.98
CA ALA A 245 -4.15 -14.89 -1.65
C ALA A 245 -4.69 -16.07 -0.88
N ASP A 246 -3.87 -16.58 0.03
CA ASP A 246 -4.23 -17.55 1.06
C ASP A 246 -3.79 -16.99 2.40
N TRP A 247 -4.72 -16.90 3.35
CA TRP A 247 -4.46 -16.38 4.68
C TRP A 247 -4.98 -17.32 5.75
N SER A 248 -4.20 -17.52 6.79
CA SER A 248 -4.55 -18.30 7.95
C SER A 248 -4.06 -17.66 9.24
N ASN A 249 -4.85 -17.77 10.30
CA ASN A 249 -4.49 -17.34 11.64
C ASN A 249 -5.00 -18.35 12.67
N GLU A 250 -4.23 -18.57 13.76
CA GLU A 250 -4.68 -19.44 14.85
C GLU A 250 -5.97 -18.88 15.48
N GLY A 251 -7.07 -19.65 15.37
CA GLY A 251 -8.36 -19.27 15.92
C GLY A 251 -9.32 -18.55 14.98
N ASP A 252 -8.87 -18.14 13.80
CA ASP A 252 -9.71 -17.53 12.78
C ASP A 252 -9.91 -18.46 11.57
N VAL A 253 -11.01 -18.24 10.88
CA VAL A 253 -11.29 -18.94 9.62
C VAL A 253 -10.51 -18.21 8.52
N GLY A 254 -9.48 -18.85 7.97
CA GLY A 254 -8.74 -18.35 6.83
C GLY A 254 -9.59 -18.19 5.55
N TYR A 255 -9.06 -17.55 4.53
CA TYR A 255 -9.66 -17.39 3.19
C TYR A 255 -8.67 -17.71 2.08
#